data_62b9a4be54f8fc539dbccb90f80338f0
#
_entry.id   62b9a4be54f8fc539dbccb90f80338f0
#
_cell.length_a   1.000
_cell.length_b   1.000
_cell.length_c   1.000
_cell.angle_alpha   90.00
_cell.angle_beta   90.00
_cell.angle_gamma   90.00
#
_symmetry.space_group_name_H-M   'P 1'
#
loop_
_entity.id
_entity.type
_entity.pdbx_description
1 polymer ?
#
loop_
_entity_poly.entity_id
_entity_poly.type
_entity_poly.pdbx_seq_one_letter_code
_entity_poly.pdbx_strand_id
1 'polypeptide(L)'
;MKTIANVLGVARSHLHERVHRPTAARGSYCKAADEELLPLIRRLVDERPTYGYRRVTALVNRELAAEGQPAANHKRVFRIMKRHGLLLQRHTGRRKGRLHDGKVVVMRSNLRWCSDVFEITCWNGEIVRIVFVIDAHDREVLAWHAVAGVGVSGSMVRDLMLEAVELRFATIQAPHAVEWLSDNGSPFTAKETLDFAAALGLVPCFTPVRSPESNGIAEAFVKTFKRDYARIHPLPDAATVLRQIARWFDDYNESHPHSGLGMISPREFIRAQAT
;
A
#
# COMPACT_ATOMS: atom_id res chain seq x y z
N MET A 1 24.32 -45.11 17.92
CA MET A 1 23.91 -43.69 18.18
C MET A 1 25.11 -42.76 18.21
N LYS A 2 26.19 -42.98 19.01
CA LYS A 2 27.36 -42.07 19.08
C LYS A 2 28.07 -41.92 17.74
N THR A 3 28.32 -43.03 17.05
CA THR A 3 28.95 -43.07 15.72
C THR A 3 28.11 -42.38 14.64
N ILE A 4 26.78 -42.58 14.65
CA ILE A 4 25.86 -41.98 13.69
C ILE A 4 25.78 -40.46 13.92
N ALA A 5 25.74 -40.00 15.18
CA ALA A 5 25.74 -38.59 15.54
C ALA A 5 27.00 -37.87 15.05
N ASN A 6 28.15 -38.53 15.19
CA ASN A 6 29.46 -38.00 14.76
C ASN A 6 29.53 -37.94 13.19
N VAL A 7 29.06 -38.95 12.48
CA VAL A 7 29.06 -38.99 11.01
C VAL A 7 28.10 -37.92 10.43
N LEU A 8 26.95 -37.69 11.09
CA LEU A 8 25.95 -36.71 10.65
C LEU A 8 26.23 -35.30 11.16
N GLY A 9 27.24 -35.07 12.00
CA GLY A 9 27.56 -33.76 12.57
C GLY A 9 26.43 -33.18 13.45
N VAL A 10 25.61 -34.04 14.08
CA VAL A 10 24.47 -33.61 14.91
C VAL A 10 24.64 -34.02 16.37
N ALA A 11 24.06 -33.26 17.28
CA ALA A 11 24.11 -33.59 18.72
C ALA A 11 23.43 -34.96 18.97
N ARG A 12 24.06 -35.81 19.80
CA ARG A 12 23.54 -37.13 20.17
C ARG A 12 22.13 -37.05 20.79
N SER A 13 21.87 -36.04 21.61
CA SER A 13 20.55 -35.76 22.21
C SER A 13 19.48 -35.54 21.15
N HIS A 14 19.79 -34.77 20.11
CA HIS A 14 18.88 -34.50 19.00
C HIS A 14 18.55 -35.74 18.18
N LEU A 15 19.57 -36.61 17.95
CA LEU A 15 19.36 -37.89 17.27
C LEU A 15 18.50 -38.83 18.11
N HIS A 16 18.75 -38.90 19.42
CA HIS A 16 17.98 -39.71 20.37
C HIS A 16 16.53 -39.23 20.45
N GLU A 17 16.32 -37.93 20.49
CA GLU A 17 14.97 -37.34 20.51
C GLU A 17 14.17 -37.63 19.24
N ARG A 18 14.82 -37.59 18.07
CA ARG A 18 14.18 -37.93 16.79
C ARG A 18 13.85 -39.43 16.63
N VAL A 19 14.71 -40.30 17.16
CA VAL A 19 14.52 -41.76 17.03
C VAL A 19 13.52 -42.28 18.07
N HIS A 20 13.51 -41.76 19.26
CA HIS A 20 12.72 -42.29 20.38
C HIS A 20 11.46 -41.50 20.72
N ARG A 21 11.30 -40.23 20.23
CA ARG A 21 10.01 -39.60 20.24
C ARG A 21 9.25 -40.01 18.99
N PRO A 22 8.15 -40.78 19.13
CA PRO A 22 7.20 -40.89 18.04
C PRO A 22 6.77 -39.48 17.70
N THR A 23 6.93 -39.07 16.46
CA THR A 23 6.30 -37.87 15.93
C THR A 23 4.78 -38.08 16.01
N ALA A 24 4.22 -37.95 17.19
CA ALA A 24 2.81 -37.67 17.31
C ALA A 24 2.58 -36.46 16.42
N ALA A 25 1.83 -36.67 15.35
CA ALA A 25 1.38 -35.57 14.50
C ALA A 25 0.88 -34.50 15.46
N ARG A 26 1.62 -33.38 15.59
CA ARG A 26 1.21 -32.27 16.46
C ARG A 26 -0.16 -31.87 15.92
N GLY A 27 -1.21 -32.29 16.60
CA GLY A 27 -2.58 -31.94 16.26
C GLY A 27 -2.64 -30.44 16.01
N SER A 28 -3.38 -30.02 15.01
CA SER A 28 -3.53 -28.61 14.70
C SER A 28 -3.91 -27.88 15.99
N TYR A 29 -3.00 -27.07 16.52
CA TYR A 29 -3.25 -26.29 17.74
C TYR A 29 -4.44 -25.37 17.49
N CYS A 30 -5.56 -25.67 18.14
CA CYS A 30 -6.79 -24.92 18.07
C CYS A 30 -7.17 -24.45 19.49
N LYS A 31 -7.45 -23.18 19.63
CA LYS A 31 -8.06 -22.63 20.84
C LYS A 31 -9.54 -22.42 20.58
N ALA A 32 -10.40 -22.72 21.58
CA ALA A 32 -11.83 -22.45 21.47
C ALA A 32 -12.11 -20.98 21.12
N ALA A 33 -11.38 -20.05 21.72
CA ALA A 33 -11.45 -18.64 21.41
C ALA A 33 -11.05 -18.25 19.95
N ASP A 34 -10.51 -19.18 19.14
CA ASP A 34 -10.24 -18.90 17.72
C ASP A 34 -11.54 -18.86 16.90
N GLU A 35 -12.59 -19.57 17.36
CA GLU A 35 -13.90 -19.59 16.70
C GLU A 35 -14.61 -18.21 16.82
N GLU A 36 -14.36 -17.46 17.88
CA GLU A 36 -14.92 -16.12 18.07
C GLU A 36 -14.39 -15.11 17.05
N LEU A 37 -13.12 -15.25 16.61
CA LEU A 37 -12.50 -14.37 15.62
C LEU A 37 -12.82 -14.76 14.17
N LEU A 38 -13.27 -15.98 13.94
CA LEU A 38 -13.46 -16.49 12.58
C LEU A 38 -14.52 -15.69 11.78
N PRO A 39 -15.70 -15.34 12.33
CA PRO A 39 -16.68 -14.55 11.59
C PRO A 39 -16.13 -13.18 11.16
N LEU A 40 -15.42 -12.49 12.05
CA LEU A 40 -14.78 -11.22 11.77
C LEU A 40 -13.72 -11.35 10.65
N ILE A 41 -12.84 -12.36 10.75
CA ILE A 41 -11.81 -12.61 9.74
C ILE A 41 -12.46 -12.92 8.38
N ARG A 42 -13.52 -13.72 8.32
CA ARG A 42 -14.22 -14.03 7.06
C ARG A 42 -14.80 -12.78 6.42
N ARG A 43 -15.55 -11.98 7.18
CA ARG A 43 -16.11 -10.72 6.68
C ARG A 43 -15.03 -9.82 6.10
N LEU A 44 -13.92 -9.63 6.81
CA LEU A 44 -12.81 -8.79 6.33
C LEU A 44 -12.10 -9.35 5.09
N VAL A 45 -12.01 -10.67 4.96
CA VAL A 45 -11.46 -11.32 3.75
C VAL A 45 -12.40 -11.15 2.56
N ASP A 46 -13.72 -11.27 2.77
CA ASP A 46 -14.74 -11.09 1.72
C ASP A 46 -14.78 -9.63 1.25
N GLU A 47 -14.69 -8.66 2.17
CA GLU A 47 -14.61 -7.23 1.85
C GLU A 47 -13.29 -6.83 1.17
N ARG A 48 -12.19 -7.53 1.49
CA ARG A 48 -10.81 -7.23 1.06
C ARG A 48 -10.12 -8.47 0.50
N PRO A 49 -10.57 -9.01 -0.63
CA PRO A 49 -10.12 -10.31 -1.15
C PRO A 49 -8.63 -10.34 -1.55
N THR A 50 -7.98 -9.19 -1.68
CA THR A 50 -6.56 -9.05 -2.01
C THR A 50 -5.65 -8.93 -0.79
N TYR A 51 -6.23 -8.87 0.43
CA TYR A 51 -5.44 -8.66 1.64
C TYR A 51 -4.86 -9.97 2.18
N GLY A 52 -3.54 -10.00 2.34
CA GLY A 52 -2.88 -11.09 3.07
C GLY A 52 -3.08 -10.97 4.58
N TYR A 53 -2.80 -12.05 5.30
CA TYR A 53 -3.05 -12.18 6.73
C TYR A 53 -2.53 -11.02 7.60
N ARG A 54 -1.45 -10.34 7.21
CA ARG A 54 -0.91 -9.20 7.98
C ARG A 54 -1.84 -7.98 7.92
N ARG A 55 -2.39 -7.66 6.74
CA ARG A 55 -3.36 -6.58 6.59
C ARG A 55 -4.70 -6.95 7.23
N VAL A 56 -5.15 -8.19 7.07
CA VAL A 56 -6.34 -8.70 7.77
C VAL A 56 -6.15 -8.59 9.29
N THR A 57 -4.96 -8.92 9.82
CA THR A 57 -4.67 -8.75 11.26
C THR A 57 -4.78 -7.29 11.71
N ALA A 58 -4.30 -6.35 10.89
CA ALA A 58 -4.39 -4.92 11.22
C ALA A 58 -5.85 -4.47 11.33
N LEU A 59 -6.70 -4.88 10.38
CA LEU A 59 -8.13 -4.57 10.42
C LEU A 59 -8.84 -5.25 11.59
N VAL A 60 -8.56 -6.53 11.86
CA VAL A 60 -9.07 -7.26 13.04
C VAL A 60 -8.73 -6.50 14.32
N ASN A 61 -7.47 -6.08 14.47
CA ASN A 61 -7.04 -5.37 15.67
C ASN A 61 -7.66 -3.99 15.81
N ARG A 62 -7.98 -3.33 14.72
CA ARG A 62 -8.70 -2.05 14.74
C ARG A 62 -10.12 -2.24 15.29
N GLU A 63 -10.83 -3.28 14.86
CA GLU A 63 -12.17 -3.57 15.37
C GLU A 63 -12.13 -4.04 16.82
N LEU A 64 -11.21 -4.93 17.19
CA LEU A 64 -11.02 -5.35 18.57
C LEU A 64 -10.71 -4.17 19.50
N ALA A 65 -9.88 -3.23 19.06
CA ALA A 65 -9.57 -2.02 19.83
C ALA A 65 -10.80 -1.13 20.02
N ALA A 66 -11.65 -0.98 19.00
CA ALA A 66 -12.90 -0.24 19.13
C ALA A 66 -13.88 -0.86 20.13
N GLU A 67 -13.82 -2.19 20.33
CA GLU A 67 -14.61 -2.94 21.32
C GLU A 67 -13.90 -3.08 22.67
N GLY A 68 -12.75 -2.46 22.86
CA GLY A 68 -11.95 -2.58 24.09
C GLY A 68 -11.32 -3.98 24.30
N GLN A 69 -11.24 -4.77 23.24
CA GLN A 69 -10.69 -6.13 23.30
C GLN A 69 -9.18 -6.17 23.05
N PRO A 70 -8.48 -7.17 23.60
CA PRO A 70 -7.02 -7.30 23.40
C PRO A 70 -6.68 -7.65 21.95
N ALA A 71 -5.58 -7.09 21.45
CA ALA A 71 -5.10 -7.30 20.08
C ALA A 71 -4.77 -8.78 19.80
N ALA A 72 -5.17 -9.26 18.63
CA ALA A 72 -4.85 -10.58 18.14
C ALA A 72 -3.44 -10.61 17.52
N ASN A 73 -2.64 -11.62 17.88
CA ASN A 73 -1.33 -11.81 17.27
C ASN A 73 -1.49 -12.26 15.80
N HIS A 74 -0.68 -11.71 14.90
CA HIS A 74 -0.71 -12.05 13.48
C HIS A 74 -0.49 -13.56 13.19
N LYS A 75 0.27 -14.27 14.06
CA LYS A 75 0.43 -15.73 13.97
C LYS A 75 -0.87 -16.48 14.27
N ARG A 76 -1.71 -15.92 15.17
CA ARG A 76 -3.04 -16.46 15.47
C ARG A 76 -3.96 -16.30 14.27
N VAL A 77 -4.05 -15.09 13.71
CA VAL A 77 -4.85 -14.81 12.50
C VAL A 77 -4.38 -15.67 11.32
N PHE A 78 -3.07 -15.76 11.06
CA PHE A 78 -2.52 -16.64 10.01
C PHE A 78 -2.97 -18.10 10.18
N ARG A 79 -2.93 -18.63 11.41
CA ARG A 79 -3.35 -20.01 11.69
C ARG A 79 -4.83 -20.23 11.41
N ILE A 80 -5.69 -19.30 11.85
CA ILE A 80 -7.14 -19.34 11.58
C ILE A 80 -7.38 -19.29 10.07
N MET A 81 -6.82 -18.32 9.36
CA MET A 81 -6.95 -18.18 7.92
C MET A 81 -6.46 -19.43 7.18
N LYS A 82 -5.32 -20.03 7.61
CA LYS A 82 -4.79 -21.26 7.01
C LYS A 82 -5.75 -22.43 7.19
N ARG A 83 -6.29 -22.60 8.38
CA ARG A 83 -7.22 -23.70 8.72
C ARG A 83 -8.52 -23.66 7.89
N HIS A 84 -8.99 -22.45 7.61
CA HIS A 84 -10.25 -22.22 6.88
C HIS A 84 -10.08 -21.90 5.39
N GLY A 85 -8.86 -22.10 4.83
CA GLY A 85 -8.61 -21.90 3.40
C GLY A 85 -8.69 -20.43 2.93
N LEU A 86 -8.54 -19.47 3.85
CA LEU A 86 -8.67 -18.02 3.58
C LEU A 86 -7.35 -17.34 3.20
N LEU A 87 -6.25 -18.09 3.10
CA LEU A 87 -4.96 -17.51 2.68
C LEU A 87 -4.93 -17.29 1.18
N LEU A 88 -4.35 -16.17 0.77
CA LEU A 88 -4.03 -15.94 -0.64
C LEU A 88 -3.07 -17.02 -1.17
N GLN A 89 -3.25 -17.38 -2.43
CA GLN A 89 -2.32 -18.28 -3.11
C GLN A 89 -0.91 -17.67 -3.13
N ARG A 90 0.10 -18.48 -2.82
CA ARG A 90 1.49 -18.03 -2.88
C ARG A 90 1.89 -17.80 -4.33
N HIS A 91 2.28 -16.58 -4.65
CA HIS A 91 2.98 -16.31 -5.90
C HIS A 91 4.38 -16.93 -5.84
N THR A 92 4.62 -17.98 -6.62
CA THR A 92 5.92 -18.67 -6.72
C THR A 92 6.87 -18.01 -7.73
N GLY A 93 6.50 -16.88 -8.31
CA GLY A 93 7.34 -16.11 -9.22
C GLY A 93 8.66 -15.73 -8.57
N ARG A 94 9.77 -16.19 -9.15
CA ARG A 94 11.12 -15.83 -8.72
C ARG A 94 11.29 -14.32 -8.91
N ARG A 95 11.46 -13.57 -7.82
CA ARG A 95 11.83 -12.14 -7.91
C ARG A 95 13.20 -12.10 -8.61
N LYS A 96 13.25 -11.52 -9.81
CA LYS A 96 14.54 -11.13 -10.40
C LYS A 96 15.12 -10.11 -9.45
N GLY A 97 16.28 -10.39 -8.87
CA GLY A 97 17.01 -9.44 -8.03
C GLY A 97 17.30 -8.20 -8.87
N ARG A 98 16.64 -7.08 -8.56
CA ARG A 98 17.01 -5.77 -9.09
C ARG A 98 18.09 -5.23 -8.16
N LEU A 99 19.20 -4.76 -8.73
CA LEU A 99 20.15 -3.91 -8.04
C LEU A 99 19.42 -2.60 -7.73
N HIS A 100 19.23 -2.30 -6.47
CA HIS A 100 18.68 -1.02 -6.01
C HIS A 100 19.85 -0.12 -5.62
N ASP A 101 19.94 1.06 -6.23
CA ASP A 101 20.92 2.10 -5.88
C ASP A 101 20.62 2.81 -4.55
N GLY A 102 19.87 2.16 -3.68
CA GLY A 102 19.48 2.68 -2.38
C GLY A 102 17.98 2.99 -2.28
N LYS A 103 17.50 3.04 -1.04
CA LYS A 103 16.13 3.44 -0.71
C LYS A 103 16.14 4.92 -0.32
N VAL A 104 15.49 5.76 -1.11
CA VAL A 104 15.25 7.15 -0.69
C VAL A 104 14.28 7.13 0.50
N VAL A 105 14.76 7.50 1.67
CA VAL A 105 13.96 7.62 2.89
C VAL A 105 13.71 9.10 3.14
N VAL A 106 12.46 9.50 3.03
CA VAL A 106 12.02 10.84 3.39
C VAL A 106 11.72 10.84 4.88
N MET A 107 12.36 11.74 5.64
CA MET A 107 12.40 11.68 7.10
C MET A 107 11.14 12.26 7.78
N ARG A 108 10.38 13.09 7.08
CA ARG A 108 9.13 13.70 7.58
C ARG A 108 8.18 14.04 6.44
N SER A 109 6.92 14.23 6.76
CA SER A 109 5.89 14.69 5.82
C SER A 109 6.24 16.06 5.22
N ASN A 110 5.75 16.31 4.03
CA ASN A 110 5.86 17.58 3.31
C ASN A 110 7.29 17.99 2.92
N LEU A 111 8.23 17.03 2.84
CA LEU A 111 9.54 17.26 2.21
C LEU A 111 9.55 16.91 0.73
N ARG A 112 8.84 15.83 0.37
CA ARG A 112 8.75 15.35 -1.02
C ARG A 112 7.40 14.76 -1.28
N TRP A 113 6.75 15.26 -2.32
CA TRP A 113 5.54 14.72 -2.89
C TRP A 113 5.87 14.04 -4.22
N CYS A 114 5.25 12.90 -4.48
CA CYS A 114 5.43 12.13 -5.71
C CYS A 114 4.14 12.19 -6.51
N SER A 115 4.22 12.57 -7.78
CA SER A 115 3.10 12.61 -8.71
C SER A 115 3.34 11.66 -9.87
N ASP A 116 2.27 11.07 -10.38
CA ASP A 116 2.30 10.17 -11.54
C ASP A 116 0.92 10.12 -12.18
N VAL A 117 0.85 9.54 -13.37
CA VAL A 117 -0.40 9.30 -14.11
C VAL A 117 -0.59 7.80 -14.30
N PHE A 118 -1.78 7.31 -14.05
CA PHE A 118 -2.12 5.94 -14.39
C PHE A 118 -3.48 5.82 -15.06
N GLU A 119 -3.70 4.68 -15.70
CA GLU A 119 -4.92 4.40 -16.45
C GLU A 119 -5.68 3.21 -15.85
N ILE A 120 -7.01 3.31 -15.90
CA ILE A 120 -7.93 2.21 -15.65
C ILE A 120 -8.70 1.98 -16.96
N THR A 121 -8.57 0.80 -17.54
CA THR A 121 -9.31 0.39 -18.73
C THR A 121 -10.60 -0.28 -18.31
N CYS A 122 -11.73 0.23 -18.83
CA CYS A 122 -13.07 -0.30 -18.59
C CYS A 122 -13.36 -1.50 -19.52
N TRP A 123 -14.39 -2.27 -19.18
CA TRP A 123 -14.78 -3.44 -19.98
C TRP A 123 -15.29 -3.09 -21.38
N ASN A 124 -15.88 -1.89 -21.54
CA ASN A 124 -16.31 -1.37 -22.85
C ASN A 124 -15.16 -0.74 -23.68
N GLY A 125 -13.91 -0.79 -23.17
CA GLY A 125 -12.74 -0.23 -23.84
C GLY A 125 -12.45 1.24 -23.54
N GLU A 126 -13.33 1.94 -22.81
CA GLU A 126 -13.05 3.30 -22.34
C GLU A 126 -11.89 3.31 -21.34
N ILE A 127 -11.14 4.40 -21.34
CA ILE A 127 -9.98 4.59 -20.47
C ILE A 127 -10.23 5.79 -19.57
N VAL A 128 -10.11 5.58 -18.26
CA VAL A 128 -10.04 6.65 -17.27
C VAL A 128 -8.59 6.88 -16.91
N ARG A 129 -8.13 8.12 -17.09
CA ARG A 129 -6.78 8.58 -16.71
C ARG A 129 -6.84 9.33 -15.40
N ILE A 130 -5.95 8.97 -14.51
CA ILE A 130 -5.89 9.52 -13.16
C ILE A 130 -4.51 10.10 -12.95
N VAL A 131 -4.45 11.39 -12.61
CA VAL A 131 -3.27 12.05 -12.08
C VAL A 131 -3.44 12.22 -10.56
N PHE A 132 -2.40 11.99 -9.81
CA PHE A 132 -2.44 12.06 -8.34
C PHE A 132 -1.13 12.58 -7.78
N VAL A 133 -1.17 13.00 -6.53
CA VAL A 133 0.01 13.35 -5.74
C VAL A 133 -0.06 12.68 -4.37
N ILE A 134 1.05 12.07 -3.97
CA ILE A 134 1.19 11.32 -2.71
C ILE A 134 2.41 11.82 -1.94
N ASP A 135 2.27 12.00 -0.64
CA ASP A 135 3.42 12.32 0.22
C ASP A 135 4.36 11.11 0.36
N ALA A 136 5.65 11.35 0.19
CA ALA A 136 6.66 10.30 0.19
C ALA A 136 6.95 9.72 1.58
N HIS A 137 6.55 10.38 2.67
CA HIS A 137 6.74 9.92 4.04
C HIS A 137 5.49 9.22 4.59
N ASP A 138 4.37 9.94 4.67
CA ASP A 138 3.15 9.44 5.31
C ASP A 138 2.21 8.67 4.37
N ARG A 139 2.51 8.66 3.06
CA ARG A 139 1.76 7.91 2.04
C ARG A 139 0.32 8.40 1.82
N GLU A 140 -0.07 9.55 2.35
CA GLU A 140 -1.35 10.14 2.04
C GLU A 140 -1.40 10.61 0.59
N VAL A 141 -2.45 10.24 -0.13
CA VAL A 141 -2.78 10.87 -1.41
C VAL A 141 -3.44 12.20 -1.10
N LEU A 142 -2.75 13.29 -1.41
CA LEU A 142 -3.18 14.65 -1.06
C LEU A 142 -4.30 15.13 -1.96
N ALA A 143 -4.13 14.95 -3.27
CA ALA A 143 -5.09 15.33 -4.29
C ALA A 143 -5.02 14.36 -5.48
N TRP A 144 -6.09 14.31 -6.25
CA TRP A 144 -6.17 13.51 -7.48
C TRP A 144 -7.23 14.08 -8.43
N HIS A 145 -7.00 13.95 -9.74
CA HIS A 145 -8.00 14.23 -10.77
C HIS A 145 -8.15 13.03 -11.68
N ALA A 146 -9.36 12.80 -12.18
CA ALA A 146 -9.66 11.70 -13.07
C ALA A 146 -10.49 12.20 -14.28
N VAL A 147 -10.13 11.74 -15.47
CA VAL A 147 -10.80 12.13 -16.73
C VAL A 147 -10.98 10.92 -17.64
N ALA A 148 -12.10 10.86 -18.32
CA ALA A 148 -12.39 9.83 -19.31
C ALA A 148 -11.98 10.28 -20.72
N GLY A 149 -11.38 9.38 -21.50
CA GLY A 149 -11.13 9.53 -22.93
C GLY A 149 -9.98 10.44 -23.34
N VAL A 150 -9.76 11.58 -22.67
CA VAL A 150 -8.70 12.55 -23.01
C VAL A 150 -7.45 12.33 -22.17
N GLY A 151 -6.32 12.89 -22.61
CA GLY A 151 -5.07 12.89 -21.83
C GLY A 151 -5.13 13.84 -20.64
N VAL A 152 -4.22 13.64 -19.69
CA VAL A 152 -3.98 14.59 -18.61
C VAL A 152 -3.32 15.84 -19.21
N SER A 153 -3.90 17.01 -18.95
CA SER A 153 -3.39 18.31 -19.43
C SER A 153 -2.48 18.98 -18.40
N GLY A 154 -1.67 19.94 -18.84
CA GLY A 154 -0.87 20.78 -17.93
C GLY A 154 -1.75 21.61 -16.96
N SER A 155 -2.96 22.02 -17.38
CA SER A 155 -3.90 22.71 -16.47
C SER A 155 -4.34 21.78 -15.34
N MET A 156 -4.70 20.52 -15.64
CA MET A 156 -5.06 19.54 -14.59
C MET A 156 -3.93 19.30 -13.59
N VAL A 157 -2.67 19.32 -14.07
CA VAL A 157 -1.51 19.18 -13.17
C VAL A 157 -1.36 20.41 -12.28
N ARG A 158 -1.58 21.62 -12.81
CA ARG A 158 -1.53 22.84 -12.01
C ARG A 158 -2.67 22.90 -10.98
N ASP A 159 -3.89 22.53 -11.37
CA ASP A 159 -5.03 22.44 -10.45
C ASP A 159 -4.72 21.43 -9.32
N LEU A 160 -4.15 20.27 -9.66
CA LEU A 160 -3.71 19.27 -8.70
C LEU A 160 -2.65 19.80 -7.71
N MET A 161 -1.69 20.60 -8.20
CA MET A 161 -0.65 21.22 -7.36
C MET A 161 -1.27 22.18 -6.36
N LEU A 162 -2.18 23.06 -6.82
CA LEU A 162 -2.86 24.03 -5.98
C LEU A 162 -3.71 23.35 -4.91
N GLU A 163 -4.55 22.39 -5.32
CA GLU A 163 -5.40 21.63 -4.42
C GLU A 163 -4.58 20.90 -3.34
N ALA A 164 -3.45 20.30 -3.71
CA ALA A 164 -2.58 19.61 -2.76
C ALA A 164 -1.98 20.57 -1.73
N VAL A 165 -1.57 21.79 -2.15
CA VAL A 165 -1.05 22.81 -1.24
C VAL A 165 -2.14 23.32 -0.31
N GLU A 166 -3.32 23.63 -0.84
CA GLU A 166 -4.47 24.12 -0.06
C GLU A 166 -4.93 23.07 0.97
N LEU A 167 -5.11 21.81 0.57
CA LEU A 167 -5.55 20.74 1.47
C LEU A 167 -4.53 20.45 2.57
N ARG A 168 -3.23 20.58 2.26
CA ARG A 168 -2.18 20.22 3.21
C ARG A 168 -1.80 21.36 4.16
N PHE A 169 -1.84 22.60 3.68
CA PHE A 169 -1.35 23.76 4.43
C PHE A 169 -2.41 24.80 4.73
N ALA A 170 -3.62 24.68 4.18
CA ALA A 170 -4.70 25.67 4.26
C ALA A 170 -4.27 27.07 3.76
N THR A 171 -3.34 27.12 2.82
CA THR A 171 -2.76 28.32 2.19
C THR A 171 -2.58 28.08 0.70
N ILE A 172 -2.42 29.14 -0.08
CA ILE A 172 -2.15 29.07 -1.53
C ILE A 172 -0.67 28.86 -1.86
N GLN A 173 0.21 28.87 -0.86
CA GLN A 173 1.66 28.64 -1.02
C GLN A 173 2.18 27.78 0.13
N ALA A 174 3.04 26.83 -0.18
CA ALA A 174 3.70 26.00 0.82
C ALA A 174 4.57 26.85 1.76
N PRO A 175 4.53 26.63 3.09
CA PRO A 175 5.29 27.42 4.06
C PRO A 175 6.81 27.17 4.02
N HIS A 176 7.22 26.15 3.28
CA HIS A 176 8.61 25.78 3.00
C HIS A 176 8.69 25.08 1.65
N ALA A 177 9.88 24.97 1.09
CA ALA A 177 10.09 24.25 -0.17
C ALA A 177 9.71 22.77 -0.04
N VAL A 178 8.84 22.28 -0.95
CA VAL A 178 8.43 20.88 -1.07
C VAL A 178 8.89 20.37 -2.43
N GLU A 179 9.67 19.30 -2.45
CA GLU A 179 10.06 18.66 -3.71
C GLU A 179 8.84 18.00 -4.37
N TRP A 180 8.57 18.37 -5.61
CA TRP A 180 7.55 17.75 -6.46
C TRP A 180 8.22 16.80 -7.44
N LEU A 181 8.22 15.51 -7.14
CA LEU A 181 8.82 14.48 -7.95
C LEU A 181 7.80 13.92 -8.95
N SER A 182 8.10 14.01 -10.25
CA SER A 182 7.28 13.41 -11.31
C SER A 182 8.16 12.72 -12.36
N ASP A 183 7.53 12.05 -13.31
CA ASP A 183 8.21 11.64 -14.55
C ASP A 183 8.45 12.84 -15.48
N ASN A 184 9.08 12.57 -16.63
CA ASN A 184 9.38 13.59 -17.66
C ASN A 184 8.20 13.80 -18.64
N GLY A 185 6.97 13.48 -18.23
CA GLY A 185 5.78 13.68 -19.05
C GLY A 185 5.54 15.15 -19.39
N SER A 186 5.09 15.44 -20.62
CA SER A 186 4.90 16.82 -21.12
C SER A 186 4.01 17.70 -20.22
N PRO A 187 2.94 17.19 -19.54
CA PRO A 187 2.15 18.01 -18.64
C PRO A 187 2.93 18.52 -17.41
N PHE A 188 3.95 17.78 -16.97
CA PHE A 188 4.79 18.12 -15.81
C PHE A 188 5.96 19.02 -16.16
N THR A 189 6.49 18.90 -17.39
CA THR A 189 7.70 19.61 -17.84
C THR A 189 7.40 20.91 -18.59
N ALA A 190 6.13 21.21 -18.87
CA ALA A 190 5.74 22.45 -19.53
C ALA A 190 6.17 23.68 -18.70
N LYS A 191 6.72 24.71 -19.36
CA LYS A 191 7.20 25.93 -18.69
C LYS A 191 6.14 26.53 -17.76
N GLU A 192 4.91 26.66 -18.20
CA GLU A 192 3.80 27.17 -17.38
C GLU A 192 3.58 26.36 -16.09
N THR A 193 3.76 25.03 -16.15
CA THR A 193 3.61 24.14 -14.99
C THR A 193 4.78 24.34 -14.02
N LEU A 194 5.99 24.52 -14.53
CA LEU A 194 7.19 24.78 -13.72
C LEU A 194 7.11 26.15 -13.03
N ASP A 195 6.71 27.19 -13.77
CA ASP A 195 6.54 28.55 -13.23
C ASP A 195 5.44 28.57 -12.15
N PHE A 196 4.35 27.84 -12.37
CA PHE A 196 3.27 27.71 -11.41
C PHE A 196 3.68 26.94 -10.15
N ALA A 197 4.41 25.82 -10.30
CA ALA A 197 4.96 25.08 -9.18
C ALA A 197 5.83 25.96 -8.27
N ALA A 198 6.73 26.77 -8.89
CA ALA A 198 7.59 27.69 -8.17
C ALA A 198 6.78 28.75 -7.39
N ALA A 199 5.69 29.27 -7.97
CA ALA A 199 4.79 30.22 -7.30
C ALA A 199 4.10 29.61 -6.07
N LEU A 200 3.82 28.30 -6.08
CA LEU A 200 3.24 27.56 -4.94
C LEU A 200 4.29 27.13 -3.89
N GLY A 201 5.58 27.40 -4.09
CA GLY A 201 6.66 26.93 -3.21
C GLY A 201 7.03 25.46 -3.43
N LEU A 202 6.64 24.88 -4.56
CA LEU A 202 7.01 23.53 -4.97
C LEU A 202 8.29 23.57 -5.79
N VAL A 203 9.20 22.62 -5.57
CA VAL A 203 10.47 22.47 -6.28
C VAL A 203 10.37 21.28 -7.23
N PRO A 204 10.20 21.49 -8.55
CA PRO A 204 10.10 20.40 -9.49
C PRO A 204 11.36 19.54 -9.50
N CYS A 205 11.19 18.23 -9.37
CA CYS A 205 12.22 17.22 -9.47
C CYS A 205 11.76 16.16 -10.47
N PHE A 206 12.66 15.71 -11.33
CA PHE A 206 12.34 14.72 -12.36
C PHE A 206 13.12 13.44 -12.16
N THR A 207 12.47 12.31 -12.51
CA THR A 207 13.15 11.02 -12.50
C THR A 207 14.24 11.02 -13.60
N PRO A 208 15.48 10.55 -13.32
CA PRO A 208 16.49 10.40 -14.36
C PRO A 208 15.97 9.47 -15.48
N VAL A 209 16.28 9.81 -16.74
CA VAL A 209 15.78 9.13 -17.96
C VAL A 209 16.04 7.60 -17.97
N ARG A 210 16.97 7.10 -17.16
CA ARG A 210 17.33 5.67 -17.07
C ARG A 210 17.13 5.06 -15.68
N SER A 211 16.48 5.75 -14.74
CA SER A 211 16.24 5.28 -13.38
C SER A 211 14.76 5.47 -13.00
N PRO A 212 13.86 4.67 -13.58
CA PRO A 212 12.43 4.73 -13.24
C PRO A 212 12.17 4.42 -11.74
N GLU A 213 13.13 3.85 -11.04
CA GLU A 213 13.05 3.48 -9.62
C GLU A 213 13.00 4.70 -8.69
N SER A 214 13.35 5.90 -9.16
CA SER A 214 13.31 7.12 -8.35
C SER A 214 11.89 7.53 -7.95
N ASN A 215 10.82 7.14 -8.70
CA ASN A 215 9.41 7.33 -8.33
C ASN A 215 8.75 6.06 -7.77
N GLY A 216 9.53 5.20 -7.11
CA GLY A 216 9.07 3.91 -6.58
C GLY A 216 7.88 3.99 -5.61
N ILE A 217 7.63 5.17 -5.00
CA ILE A 217 6.49 5.41 -4.12
C ILE A 217 5.21 5.53 -4.92
N ALA A 218 5.18 6.37 -5.95
CA ALA A 218 4.04 6.50 -6.85
C ALA A 218 3.74 5.18 -7.58
N GLU A 219 4.78 4.48 -8.09
CA GLU A 219 4.60 3.16 -8.68
C GLU A 219 4.01 2.11 -7.71
N ALA A 220 4.48 2.09 -6.46
CA ALA A 220 3.96 1.16 -5.46
C ALA A 220 2.51 1.48 -5.10
N PHE A 221 2.15 2.77 -5.04
CA PHE A 221 0.78 3.22 -4.89
C PHE A 221 -0.10 2.74 -6.05
N VAL A 222 0.30 3.01 -7.30
CA VAL A 222 -0.46 2.60 -8.50
C VAL A 222 -0.69 1.08 -8.52
N LYS A 223 0.35 0.28 -8.22
CA LYS A 223 0.25 -1.18 -8.14
C LYS A 223 -0.75 -1.61 -7.06
N THR A 224 -0.72 -0.95 -5.91
CA THR A 224 -1.63 -1.22 -4.79
C THR A 224 -3.06 -0.81 -5.15
N PHE A 225 -3.27 0.39 -5.68
CA PHE A 225 -4.57 0.92 -6.06
C PHE A 225 -5.25 0.06 -7.12
N LYS A 226 -4.52 -0.31 -8.18
CA LYS A 226 -5.05 -1.21 -9.22
C LYS A 226 -5.40 -2.59 -8.68
N ARG A 227 -4.60 -3.14 -7.77
CA ARG A 227 -4.83 -4.48 -7.18
C ARG A 227 -6.01 -4.49 -6.22
N ASP A 228 -6.05 -3.51 -5.30
CA ASP A 228 -6.92 -3.55 -4.13
C ASP A 228 -8.25 -2.82 -4.35
N TYR A 229 -8.36 -2.01 -5.42
CA TYR A 229 -9.57 -1.26 -5.77
C TYR A 229 -10.05 -1.56 -7.20
N ALA A 230 -9.27 -1.20 -8.23
CA ALA A 230 -9.77 -1.31 -9.59
C ALA A 230 -10.10 -2.76 -10.00
N ARG A 231 -9.27 -3.76 -9.63
CA ARG A 231 -9.46 -5.15 -10.06
C ARG A 231 -10.55 -5.92 -9.32
N ILE A 232 -11.01 -5.41 -8.19
CA ILE A 232 -12.03 -6.07 -7.37
C ILE A 232 -13.43 -5.46 -7.52
N HIS A 233 -13.54 -4.36 -8.26
CA HIS A 233 -14.81 -3.69 -8.51
C HIS A 233 -15.23 -3.82 -9.98
N PRO A 234 -16.53 -3.77 -10.27
CA PRO A 234 -17.03 -3.72 -11.65
C PRO A 234 -16.60 -2.44 -12.36
N LEU A 235 -16.07 -2.56 -13.57
CA LEU A 235 -15.60 -1.47 -14.41
C LEU A 235 -16.31 -1.48 -15.77
N PRO A 236 -17.66 -1.43 -15.85
CA PRO A 236 -18.38 -1.54 -17.12
C PRO A 236 -18.05 -0.38 -18.06
N ASP A 237 -17.97 0.84 -17.54
CA ASP A 237 -17.74 2.08 -18.26
C ASP A 237 -17.00 3.13 -17.41
N ALA A 238 -16.53 4.20 -18.06
CA ALA A 238 -15.81 5.28 -17.42
C ALA A 238 -16.67 6.03 -16.38
N ALA A 239 -17.95 6.22 -16.65
CA ALA A 239 -18.86 6.90 -15.71
C ALA A 239 -18.98 6.15 -14.38
N THR A 240 -19.01 4.81 -14.43
CA THR A 240 -19.03 3.97 -13.22
C THR A 240 -17.73 4.08 -12.44
N VAL A 241 -16.57 4.10 -13.10
CA VAL A 241 -15.27 4.31 -12.46
C VAL A 241 -15.24 5.67 -11.78
N LEU A 242 -15.63 6.74 -12.49
CA LEU A 242 -15.61 8.11 -11.94
C LEU A 242 -16.52 8.28 -10.71
N ARG A 243 -17.65 7.56 -10.65
CA ARG A 243 -18.50 7.56 -9.43
C ARG A 243 -17.89 6.86 -8.23
N GLN A 244 -17.03 5.86 -8.45
CA GLN A 244 -16.46 5.04 -7.38
C GLN A 244 -15.11 5.54 -6.88
N ILE A 245 -14.35 6.22 -7.75
CA ILE A 245 -12.94 6.49 -7.53
C ILE A 245 -12.66 7.37 -6.30
N ALA A 246 -13.53 8.33 -6.02
CA ALA A 246 -13.41 9.18 -4.82
C ALA A 246 -13.41 8.33 -3.54
N ARG A 247 -14.38 7.39 -3.44
CA ARG A 247 -14.46 6.47 -2.30
C ARG A 247 -13.22 5.57 -2.18
N TRP A 248 -12.60 5.19 -3.31
CA TRP A 248 -11.38 4.37 -3.28
C TRP A 248 -10.18 5.13 -2.73
N PHE A 249 -10.04 6.42 -3.07
CA PHE A 249 -8.99 7.27 -2.52
C PHE A 249 -9.21 7.55 -1.03
N ASP A 250 -10.45 7.81 -0.63
CA ASP A 250 -10.79 8.00 0.79
C ASP A 250 -10.50 6.74 1.60
N ASP A 251 -10.91 5.56 1.11
CA ASP A 251 -10.62 4.30 1.76
C ASP A 251 -9.12 4.01 1.83
N TYR A 252 -8.36 4.35 0.79
CA TYR A 252 -6.92 4.23 0.81
C TYR A 252 -6.31 5.10 1.91
N ASN A 253 -6.70 6.35 2.01
CA ASN A 253 -6.18 7.27 3.02
C ASN A 253 -6.62 6.92 4.44
N GLU A 254 -7.88 6.51 4.64
CA GLU A 254 -8.45 6.28 5.97
C GLU A 254 -8.25 4.85 6.48
N SER A 255 -8.24 3.86 5.58
CA SER A 255 -8.41 2.46 6.00
C SER A 255 -7.30 1.52 5.58
N HIS A 256 -6.57 1.81 4.49
CA HIS A 256 -5.61 0.86 3.91
C HIS A 256 -4.37 0.66 4.80
N PRO A 257 -4.09 -0.58 5.32
CA PRO A 257 -2.92 -0.81 6.16
C PRO A 257 -1.63 -0.82 5.36
N HIS A 258 -0.71 0.09 5.68
CA HIS A 258 0.60 0.21 5.06
C HIS A 258 1.69 -0.49 5.87
N SER A 259 2.43 -1.40 5.25
CA SER A 259 3.57 -2.06 5.92
C SER A 259 4.68 -1.08 6.30
N GLY A 260 4.89 -0.03 5.50
CA GLY A 260 5.88 1.02 5.79
C GLY A 260 5.47 1.97 6.92
N LEU A 261 4.18 1.99 7.27
CA LEU A 261 3.62 2.81 8.35
C LEU A 261 3.22 1.96 9.58
N GLY A 262 3.79 0.77 9.75
CA GLY A 262 3.44 -0.10 10.88
C GLY A 262 2.08 -0.78 10.79
N MET A 263 1.52 -0.94 9.59
CA MET A 263 0.19 -1.53 9.32
C MET A 263 -0.99 -0.63 9.74
N ILE A 264 -0.78 0.68 9.83
CA ILE A 264 -1.85 1.67 9.96
C ILE A 264 -2.07 2.39 8.63
N SER A 265 -3.18 3.11 8.50
CA SER A 265 -3.48 3.91 7.31
C SER A 265 -2.69 5.24 7.30
N PRO A 266 -2.59 5.92 6.14
CA PRO A 266 -1.93 7.22 6.04
C PRO A 266 -2.45 8.24 7.04
N ARG A 267 -3.76 8.42 7.13
CA ARG A 267 -4.37 9.40 8.05
C ARG A 267 -4.29 8.99 9.51
N GLU A 268 -4.33 7.68 9.82
CA GLU A 268 -4.03 7.21 11.18
C GLU A 268 -2.59 7.52 11.57
N PHE A 269 -1.63 7.33 10.64
CA PHE A 269 -0.23 7.63 10.87
C PHE A 269 -0.02 9.12 11.16
N ILE A 270 -0.63 10.01 10.37
CA ILE A 270 -0.56 11.47 10.57
C ILE A 270 -1.14 11.85 11.93
N ARG A 271 -2.34 11.34 12.26
CA ARG A 271 -2.97 11.59 13.57
C ARG A 271 -2.11 11.14 14.75
N ALA A 272 -1.44 10.00 14.62
CA ALA A 272 -0.54 9.50 15.66
C ALA A 272 0.75 10.31 15.83
N GLN A 273 1.16 11.09 14.84
CA GLN A 273 2.32 11.99 14.95
C GLN A 273 1.98 13.38 15.48
N ALA A 274 0.71 13.76 15.42
CA ALA A 274 0.24 15.06 15.93
C ALA A 274 -0.08 15.06 17.43
N THR A 275 -0.02 13.88 18.07
CA THR A 275 -0.24 13.66 19.51
C THR A 275 1.10 13.59 20.23
#